data_2636a84efcd56439a2f8cb955a14a2b1
#
_entry.id   2636a84efcd56439a2f8cb955a14a2b1
#
_cell.length_a   1.000
_cell.length_b   1.000
_cell.length_c   1.000
_cell.angle_alpha   90.00
_cell.angle_beta   90.00
_cell.angle_gamma   90.00
#
_symmetry.space_group_name_H-M   'P 1'
#
loop_
_entity.id
_entity.type
_entity.pdbx_description
1 polymer ?
#
loop_
_entity_poly.entity_id
_entity_poly.type
_entity_poly.pdbx_seq_one_letter_code
_entity_poly.pdbx_strand_id
1 'polypeptide(L)'
;MATHTPGERIAEIRKTYSITREDLAERSGVSVELIAKIEDDGHIPDLAPLIKISRGLGVRLGTLLDDHEQLGPVICRTGQAASSSRFKTGVPEGADAKSGDHHGMSFNALAADKNGRHMEPFIVTIQSDAQQEKSAHEGEEFIYVLEGKLALEYGVDKETLNTGDSVYYDSIVPHRVFSADNNPVRILAVIYTPV
;
A
#
# COMPACT_ATOMS: atom_id res chain seq x y z
N MET A 1 -6.16 18.51 17.66
CA MET A 1 -5.20 17.63 16.98
C MET A 1 -4.16 18.55 16.36
N ALA A 2 -2.89 18.42 16.67
CA ALA A 2 -1.84 19.24 16.08
C ALA A 2 -1.67 18.77 14.63
N THR A 3 -1.97 19.63 13.67
CA THR A 3 -1.68 19.38 12.25
C THR A 3 -0.18 19.61 12.04
N HIS A 4 0.57 18.55 11.77
CA HIS A 4 1.98 18.66 11.43
C HIS A 4 2.13 19.33 10.05
N THR A 5 3.03 20.30 9.95
CA THR A 5 3.40 20.86 8.66
C THR A 5 4.17 19.83 7.83
N PRO A 6 4.17 19.94 6.49
CA PRO A 6 4.99 19.08 5.63
C PRO A 6 6.47 19.09 6.04
N GLY A 7 7.00 20.24 6.50
CA GLY A 7 8.38 20.36 6.98
C GLY A 7 8.66 19.56 8.24
N GLU A 8 7.78 19.65 9.24
CA GLU A 8 7.89 18.85 10.46
C GLU A 8 7.84 17.35 10.14
N ARG A 9 6.97 16.96 9.20
CA ARG A 9 6.83 15.57 8.76
C ARG A 9 8.09 15.07 8.06
N ILE A 10 8.68 15.88 7.17
CA ILE A 10 9.95 15.58 6.51
C ILE A 10 11.05 15.38 7.54
N ALA A 11 11.18 16.29 8.51
CA ALA A 11 12.19 16.22 9.55
C ALA A 11 12.02 14.96 10.44
N GLU A 12 10.79 14.60 10.77
CA GLU A 12 10.46 13.42 11.57
C GLU A 12 10.82 12.13 10.85
N ILE A 13 10.39 11.97 9.58
CA ILE A 13 10.70 10.79 8.76
C ILE A 13 12.21 10.66 8.58
N ARG A 14 12.89 11.75 8.21
CA ARG A 14 14.34 11.77 8.03
C ARG A 14 15.07 11.30 9.27
N LYS A 15 14.71 11.82 10.46
CA LYS A 15 15.30 11.42 11.74
C LYS A 15 15.03 9.96 12.08
N THR A 16 13.81 9.50 11.85
CA THR A 16 13.40 8.09 12.08
C THR A 16 14.22 7.14 11.20
N TYR A 17 14.51 7.54 9.98
CA TYR A 17 15.31 6.73 9.04
C TYR A 17 16.82 6.97 9.20
N SER A 18 17.24 7.79 10.18
CA SER A 18 18.67 8.14 10.42
C SER A 18 19.35 8.73 9.18
N ILE A 19 18.61 9.52 8.39
CA ILE A 19 19.11 10.22 7.21
C ILE A 19 19.51 11.65 7.61
N THR A 20 20.71 12.11 7.24
CA THR A 20 21.12 13.51 7.43
C THR A 20 20.45 14.43 6.38
N ARG A 21 20.51 15.76 6.57
CA ARG A 21 20.01 16.71 5.54
C ARG A 21 20.85 16.63 4.27
N GLU A 22 22.13 16.41 4.42
CA GLU A 22 23.10 16.25 3.34
C GLU A 22 22.77 14.99 2.53
N ASP A 23 22.53 13.84 3.18
CA ASP A 23 22.11 12.62 2.52
C ASP A 23 20.78 12.78 1.79
N LEU A 24 19.82 13.49 2.42
CA LEU A 24 18.54 13.75 1.77
C LEU A 24 18.69 14.67 0.57
N ALA A 25 19.56 15.68 0.66
CA ALA A 25 19.87 16.57 -0.46
C ALA A 25 20.48 15.81 -1.64
N GLU A 26 21.43 14.92 -1.37
CA GLU A 26 22.04 14.05 -2.39
C GLU A 26 21.01 13.15 -3.07
N ARG A 27 20.17 12.47 -2.28
CA ARG A 27 19.15 11.54 -2.80
C ARG A 27 18.03 12.22 -3.58
N SER A 28 17.61 13.40 -3.11
CA SER A 28 16.46 14.12 -3.68
C SER A 28 16.84 15.09 -4.80
N GLY A 29 18.11 15.52 -4.86
CA GLY A 29 18.54 16.61 -5.73
C GLY A 29 17.96 17.98 -5.32
N VAL A 30 17.57 18.13 -4.04
CA VAL A 30 17.11 19.38 -3.43
C VAL A 30 18.24 19.91 -2.56
N SER A 31 18.52 21.22 -2.58
CA SER A 31 19.64 21.78 -1.80
C SER A 31 19.42 21.67 -0.29
N VAL A 32 20.49 21.52 0.46
CA VAL A 32 20.47 21.43 1.93
C VAL A 32 19.80 22.66 2.54
N GLU A 33 20.05 23.85 1.97
CA GLU A 33 19.49 25.13 2.44
C GLU A 33 17.97 25.15 2.26
N LEU A 34 17.44 24.60 1.16
CA LEU A 34 16.00 24.53 0.95
C LEU A 34 15.36 23.51 1.89
N ILE A 35 15.99 22.35 2.10
CA ILE A 35 15.52 21.35 3.07
C ILE A 35 15.49 21.98 4.48
N ALA A 36 16.53 22.71 4.89
CA ALA A 36 16.56 23.37 6.17
C ALA A 36 15.43 24.41 6.33
N LYS A 37 15.17 25.23 5.31
CA LYS A 37 14.06 26.20 5.32
C LYS A 37 12.70 25.52 5.46
N ILE A 38 12.50 24.38 4.79
CA ILE A 38 11.25 23.62 4.87
C ILE A 38 11.07 23.04 6.28
N GLU A 39 12.12 22.46 6.86
CA GLU A 39 12.06 21.81 8.17
C GLU A 39 12.00 22.80 9.34
N ASP A 40 12.75 23.89 9.30
CA ASP A 40 12.95 24.79 10.45
C ASP A 40 12.03 26.02 10.40
N ASP A 41 11.79 26.57 9.22
CA ASP A 41 11.08 27.85 9.05
C ASP A 41 9.60 27.67 8.67
N GLY A 42 9.12 26.41 8.54
CA GLY A 42 7.76 26.13 8.10
C GLY A 42 7.47 26.60 6.67
N HIS A 43 8.52 26.79 5.87
CA HIS A 43 8.38 27.15 4.47
C HIS A 43 7.62 26.03 3.72
N ILE A 44 6.50 26.38 3.09
CA ILE A 44 5.73 25.44 2.26
C ILE A 44 6.35 25.51 0.85
N PRO A 45 7.07 24.46 0.43
CA PRO A 45 7.66 24.45 -0.90
C PRO A 45 6.61 24.19 -1.97
N ASP A 46 6.93 24.51 -3.22
CA ASP A 46 6.18 24.06 -4.38
C ASP A 46 6.13 22.53 -4.46
N LEU A 47 5.19 22.00 -5.26
CA LEU A 47 4.97 20.56 -5.39
C LEU A 47 6.22 19.79 -5.87
N ALA A 48 7.02 20.38 -6.77
CA ALA A 48 8.18 19.70 -7.35
C ALA A 48 9.28 19.36 -6.32
N PRO A 49 9.70 20.25 -5.40
CA PRO A 49 10.57 19.89 -4.29
C PRO A 49 9.99 18.82 -3.38
N LEU A 50 8.69 18.85 -3.07
CA LEU A 50 8.04 17.85 -2.23
C LEU A 50 8.08 16.45 -2.87
N ILE A 51 7.82 16.34 -4.19
CA ILE A 51 7.94 15.08 -4.94
C ILE A 51 9.38 14.56 -4.89
N LYS A 52 10.38 15.43 -5.06
CA LYS A 52 11.79 15.03 -5.00
C LYS A 52 12.19 14.54 -3.60
N ILE A 53 11.78 15.28 -2.57
CA ILE A 53 12.03 14.92 -1.17
C ILE A 53 11.35 13.60 -0.81
N SER A 54 10.08 13.40 -1.20
CA SER A 54 9.39 12.13 -0.92
C SER A 54 10.12 10.93 -1.55
N ARG A 55 10.61 11.06 -2.78
CA ARG A 55 11.45 10.05 -3.44
C ARG A 55 12.78 9.83 -2.72
N GLY A 56 13.45 10.91 -2.30
CA GLY A 56 14.70 10.84 -1.55
C GLY A 56 14.55 10.16 -0.18
N LEU A 57 13.38 10.30 0.43
CA LEU A 57 12.99 9.59 1.66
C LEU A 57 12.46 8.18 1.40
N GLY A 58 12.12 7.84 0.14
CA GLY A 58 11.51 6.58 -0.23
C GLY A 58 10.08 6.44 0.30
N VAL A 59 9.32 7.54 0.34
CA VAL A 59 7.91 7.54 0.79
C VAL A 59 7.02 8.15 -0.29
N ARG A 60 5.72 7.87 -0.21
CA ARG A 60 4.74 8.50 -1.11
C ARG A 60 4.57 9.97 -0.77
N LEU A 61 4.28 10.81 -1.77
CA LEU A 61 4.02 12.24 -1.54
C LEU A 61 2.91 12.47 -0.51
N GLY A 62 1.83 11.67 -0.55
CA GLY A 62 0.75 11.72 0.43
C GLY A 62 1.23 11.54 1.87
N THR A 63 2.30 10.78 2.11
CA THR A 63 2.92 10.61 3.43
C THR A 63 3.42 11.92 4.04
N LEU A 64 3.85 12.86 3.20
CA LEU A 64 4.30 14.19 3.65
C LEU A 64 3.14 15.16 3.89
N LEU A 65 1.97 14.88 3.31
CA LEU A 65 0.80 15.75 3.32
C LEU A 65 -0.35 15.24 4.22
N ASP A 66 -0.30 13.96 4.61
CA ASP A 66 -1.34 13.33 5.44
C ASP A 66 -1.13 13.62 6.93
N ASP A 67 -2.22 13.89 7.64
CA ASP A 67 -2.24 14.17 9.10
C ASP A 67 -2.09 12.92 9.98
N HIS A 68 -1.71 11.76 9.44
CA HIS A 68 -1.56 10.52 10.21
C HIS A 68 -0.24 10.48 10.97
N GLU A 69 -0.32 10.39 12.31
CA GLU A 69 0.79 10.61 13.25
C GLU A 69 1.72 9.40 13.49
N GLN A 70 1.41 8.19 12.98
CA GLN A 70 2.13 6.99 13.42
C GLN A 70 3.26 6.58 12.46
N LEU A 71 4.46 7.12 12.69
CA LEU A 71 5.71 6.65 12.06
C LEU A 71 6.28 5.37 12.73
N GLY A 72 5.94 5.13 14.00
CA GLY A 72 6.36 3.96 14.77
C GLY A 72 5.70 2.65 14.33
N PRO A 73 5.87 1.56 15.10
CA PRO A 73 5.19 0.30 14.83
C PRO A 73 3.69 0.45 15.02
N VAL A 74 2.92 -0.07 14.06
CA VAL A 74 1.46 -0.19 14.14
C VAL A 74 1.10 -1.63 14.44
N ILE A 75 0.25 -1.82 15.46
CA ILE A 75 -0.22 -3.14 15.87
C ILE A 75 -1.70 -3.24 15.52
N CYS A 76 -2.03 -4.11 14.58
CA CYS A 76 -3.41 -4.48 14.28
C CYS A 76 -3.78 -5.74 15.08
N ARG A 77 -4.71 -5.62 16.02
CA ARG A 77 -5.21 -6.75 16.82
C ARG A 77 -6.29 -7.50 16.04
N THR A 78 -6.47 -8.77 16.36
CA THR A 78 -7.56 -9.59 15.79
C THR A 78 -8.90 -8.86 15.93
N GLY A 79 -9.64 -8.74 14.83
CA GLY A 79 -10.92 -8.02 14.77
C GLY A 79 -10.82 -6.51 14.63
N GLN A 80 -9.62 -5.92 14.59
CA GLN A 80 -9.40 -4.48 14.44
C GLN A 80 -8.96 -4.06 13.04
N ALA A 81 -8.83 -5.00 12.11
CA ALA A 81 -8.45 -4.70 10.73
C ALA A 81 -9.49 -3.77 10.09
N ALA A 82 -9.04 -2.64 9.54
CA ALA A 82 -9.91 -1.68 8.88
C ALA A 82 -10.40 -2.25 7.54
N SER A 83 -11.72 -2.20 7.31
CA SER A 83 -12.27 -2.49 5.98
C SER A 83 -11.73 -1.47 4.99
N SER A 84 -11.03 -1.93 3.96
CA SER A 84 -10.42 -1.05 2.96
C SER A 84 -11.30 -0.98 1.72
N SER A 85 -11.83 0.22 1.44
CA SER A 85 -12.51 0.56 0.19
C SER A 85 -11.54 1.06 -0.90
N ARG A 86 -10.22 1.09 -0.63
CA ARG A 86 -9.22 1.74 -1.50
C ARG A 86 -8.81 0.93 -2.74
N PHE A 87 -9.11 -0.36 -2.79
CA PHE A 87 -8.79 -1.18 -3.95
C PHE A 87 -10.04 -1.42 -4.80
N LYS A 88 -10.24 -0.54 -5.79
CA LYS A 88 -11.14 -0.80 -6.90
C LYS A 88 -10.36 -1.52 -7.98
N THR A 89 -10.39 -2.83 -8.01
CA THR A 89 -9.96 -3.56 -9.18
C THR A 89 -11.02 -3.39 -10.28
N GLY A 90 -10.74 -2.57 -11.29
CA GLY A 90 -11.43 -2.63 -12.59
C GLY A 90 -12.86 -2.09 -12.67
N VAL A 91 -13.36 -1.25 -11.76
CA VAL A 91 -14.71 -0.66 -11.89
C VAL A 91 -14.60 0.76 -12.45
N PRO A 92 -15.35 1.12 -13.54
CA PRO A 92 -15.42 2.49 -14.07
C PRO A 92 -15.95 3.47 -13.01
N GLU A 93 -15.42 4.71 -12.98
CA GLU A 93 -15.95 5.79 -12.15
C GLU A 93 -17.43 5.99 -12.44
N GLY A 94 -18.28 5.81 -11.41
CA GLY A 94 -19.72 6.09 -11.50
C GLY A 94 -20.67 5.06 -10.87
N ALA A 95 -20.17 3.95 -10.33
CA ALA A 95 -21.01 3.01 -9.60
C ALA A 95 -21.05 3.37 -8.11
N ASP A 96 -22.25 3.56 -7.54
CA ASP A 96 -22.48 3.89 -6.13
C ASP A 96 -21.81 2.91 -5.18
N ALA A 97 -20.75 3.37 -4.52
CA ALA A 97 -20.02 2.62 -3.49
C ALA A 97 -20.85 2.55 -2.18
N LYS A 98 -21.82 1.68 -2.13
CA LYS A 98 -22.43 1.24 -0.87
C LYS A 98 -21.92 -0.17 -0.56
N SER A 99 -21.15 -0.27 0.54
CA SER A 99 -20.52 -1.46 1.14
C SER A 99 -19.24 -1.97 0.45
N GLY A 100 -18.19 -2.25 1.26
CA GLY A 100 -16.87 -2.71 0.83
C GLY A 100 -16.82 -4.16 0.29
N ASP A 101 -17.85 -4.62 -0.37
CA ASP A 101 -17.95 -5.93 -0.98
C ASP A 101 -17.78 -5.79 -2.50
N HIS A 102 -16.56 -5.98 -2.97
CA HIS A 102 -16.23 -5.86 -4.39
C HIS A 102 -16.32 -7.24 -5.05
N HIS A 103 -17.45 -7.53 -5.71
CA HIS A 103 -17.64 -8.76 -6.51
C HIS A 103 -17.25 -10.05 -5.77
N GLY A 104 -17.66 -10.19 -4.50
CA GLY A 104 -17.36 -11.37 -3.69
C GLY A 104 -15.96 -11.36 -3.06
N MET A 105 -15.26 -10.23 -2.99
CA MET A 105 -14.00 -10.07 -2.25
C MET A 105 -14.10 -8.99 -1.18
N SER A 106 -13.62 -9.32 0.02
CA SER A 106 -13.47 -8.34 1.09
C SER A 106 -12.01 -8.16 1.47
N PHE A 107 -11.58 -6.90 1.62
CA PHE A 107 -10.21 -6.53 1.96
C PHE A 107 -10.17 -5.91 3.35
N ASN A 108 -9.34 -6.46 4.23
CA ASN A 108 -9.12 -5.96 5.57
C ASN A 108 -7.64 -5.54 5.72
N ALA A 109 -7.40 -4.25 5.75
CA ALA A 109 -6.05 -3.70 5.84
C ALA A 109 -5.46 -3.93 7.24
N LEU A 110 -4.23 -4.46 7.29
CA LEU A 110 -3.53 -4.75 8.55
C LEU A 110 -2.62 -3.61 9.02
N ALA A 111 -2.34 -2.65 8.15
CA ALA A 111 -1.45 -1.53 8.44
C ALA A 111 -2.03 -0.18 7.96
N ALA A 112 -3.37 0.00 8.03
CA ALA A 112 -4.04 1.20 7.54
C ALA A 112 -3.46 2.48 8.17
N ASP A 113 -3.13 2.43 9.47
CA ASP A 113 -2.63 3.58 10.24
C ASP A 113 -1.11 3.78 10.14
N LYS A 114 -0.37 2.88 9.45
CA LYS A 114 1.08 3.03 9.27
C LYS A 114 1.38 4.04 8.18
N ASN A 115 1.94 5.16 8.59
CA ASN A 115 2.42 6.18 7.67
C ASN A 115 3.78 5.77 7.05
N GLY A 116 4.03 6.17 5.82
CA GLY A 116 5.27 5.88 5.11
C GLY A 116 5.48 4.40 4.78
N ARG A 117 4.42 3.57 4.80
CA ARG A 117 4.54 2.17 4.43
C ARG A 117 4.73 2.02 2.91
N HIS A 118 5.57 1.08 2.54
CA HIS A 118 5.78 0.67 1.15
C HIS A 118 4.95 -0.56 0.80
N MET A 119 4.76 -1.44 1.78
CA MET A 119 3.96 -2.65 1.64
C MET A 119 2.55 -2.44 2.16
N GLU A 120 1.57 -2.97 1.46
CA GLU A 120 0.16 -2.94 1.82
C GLU A 120 -0.31 -4.36 2.18
N PRO A 121 -0.25 -4.74 3.47
CA PRO A 121 -0.72 -6.06 3.89
C PRO A 121 -2.23 -6.08 4.12
N PHE A 122 -2.89 -7.12 3.58
CA PHE A 122 -4.33 -7.35 3.71
C PHE A 122 -4.64 -8.78 4.09
N ILE A 123 -5.69 -8.96 4.89
CA ILE A 123 -6.45 -10.22 4.86
C ILE A 123 -7.54 -10.05 3.81
N VAL A 124 -7.51 -10.92 2.81
CA VAL A 124 -8.51 -10.94 1.74
C VAL A 124 -9.34 -12.21 1.88
N THR A 125 -10.66 -12.04 1.90
CA THR A 125 -11.59 -13.16 1.81
C THR A 125 -12.23 -13.14 0.43
N ILE A 126 -12.11 -14.25 -0.30
CA ILE A 126 -12.61 -14.43 -1.66
C ILE A 126 -13.77 -15.42 -1.58
N GLN A 127 -14.96 -14.99 -1.94
CA GLN A 127 -16.14 -15.87 -1.99
C GLN A 127 -16.05 -16.80 -3.20
N SER A 128 -16.74 -17.94 -3.13
CA SER A 128 -16.71 -18.96 -4.20
C SER A 128 -17.31 -18.49 -5.53
N ASP A 129 -18.20 -17.52 -5.47
CA ASP A 129 -18.88 -16.89 -6.63
C ASP A 129 -18.22 -15.59 -7.09
N ALA A 130 -17.08 -15.22 -6.51
CA ALA A 130 -16.36 -14.01 -6.86
C ALA A 130 -15.96 -14.02 -8.34
N GLN A 131 -16.50 -13.05 -9.11
CA GLN A 131 -16.14 -12.86 -10.49
C GLN A 131 -15.09 -11.75 -10.60
N GLN A 132 -13.91 -12.11 -11.08
CA GLN A 132 -12.83 -11.16 -11.28
C GLN A 132 -12.31 -11.22 -12.72
N GLU A 133 -12.09 -10.07 -13.28
CA GLU A 133 -11.32 -9.92 -14.50
C GLU A 133 -9.82 -9.92 -14.18
N LYS A 134 -8.99 -10.31 -15.15
CA LYS A 134 -7.53 -10.17 -15.00
C LYS A 134 -7.19 -8.68 -14.94
N SER A 135 -6.37 -8.31 -13.96
CA SER A 135 -5.80 -6.98 -13.81
C SER A 135 -4.28 -7.03 -13.96
N ALA A 136 -3.69 -5.89 -14.29
CA ALA A 136 -2.25 -5.69 -14.30
C ALA A 136 -1.95 -4.30 -13.75
N HIS A 137 -0.93 -4.19 -12.92
CA HIS A 137 -0.46 -2.90 -12.39
C HIS A 137 1.04 -2.97 -12.08
N GLU A 138 1.66 -1.83 -11.89
CA GLU A 138 3.06 -1.79 -11.46
C GLU A 138 3.19 -2.32 -10.04
N GLY A 139 4.31 -3.00 -9.76
CA GLY A 139 4.65 -3.50 -8.45
C GLY A 139 4.70 -5.02 -8.36
N GLU A 140 4.61 -5.50 -7.14
CA GLU A 140 4.82 -6.90 -6.79
C GLU A 140 3.78 -7.34 -5.76
N GLU A 141 3.41 -8.61 -5.81
CA GLU A 141 2.49 -9.20 -4.83
C GLU A 141 3.07 -10.47 -4.23
N PHE A 142 2.92 -10.58 -2.91
CA PHE A 142 3.13 -11.82 -2.17
C PHE A 142 1.80 -12.28 -1.59
N ILE A 143 1.46 -13.54 -1.82
CA ILE A 143 0.24 -14.17 -1.30
C ILE A 143 0.60 -15.41 -0.50
N TYR A 144 -0.02 -15.56 0.68
CA TYR A 144 0.02 -16.77 1.49
C TYR A 144 -1.40 -17.24 1.75
N VAL A 145 -1.69 -18.51 1.46
CA VAL A 145 -3.03 -19.09 1.65
C VAL A 145 -3.22 -19.47 3.11
N LEU A 146 -4.15 -18.79 3.78
CA LEU A 146 -4.48 -19.04 5.18
C LEU A 146 -5.52 -20.16 5.33
N GLU A 147 -6.53 -20.17 4.45
CA GLU A 147 -7.63 -21.15 4.47
C GLU A 147 -8.16 -21.37 3.06
N GLY A 148 -8.56 -22.61 2.74
CA GLY A 148 -9.16 -22.98 1.47
C GLY A 148 -8.16 -23.28 0.35
N LYS A 149 -8.63 -23.24 -0.89
CA LYS A 149 -7.83 -23.44 -2.11
C LYS A 149 -7.92 -22.25 -3.03
N LEU A 150 -6.79 -21.65 -3.35
CA LEU A 150 -6.66 -20.51 -4.24
C LEU A 150 -6.30 -20.97 -5.64
N ALA A 151 -6.99 -20.49 -6.65
CA ALA A 151 -6.56 -20.55 -8.04
C ALA A 151 -5.91 -19.22 -8.40
N LEU A 152 -4.74 -19.26 -9.02
CA LEU A 152 -4.05 -18.14 -9.62
C LEU A 152 -4.01 -18.34 -11.14
N GLU A 153 -4.47 -17.36 -11.89
CA GLU A 153 -4.15 -17.22 -13.31
C GLU A 153 -3.15 -16.09 -13.48
N TYR A 154 -1.98 -16.38 -14.06
CA TYR A 154 -0.88 -15.46 -14.28
C TYR A 154 -0.41 -15.55 -15.73
N GLY A 155 -0.69 -14.51 -16.53
CA GLY A 155 -0.50 -14.57 -17.97
C GLY A 155 -1.35 -15.69 -18.59
N VAL A 156 -0.67 -16.72 -19.09
CA VAL A 156 -1.28 -17.92 -19.68
C VAL A 156 -1.31 -19.12 -18.73
N ASP A 157 -0.57 -19.01 -17.63
CA ASP A 157 -0.41 -20.09 -16.66
C ASP A 157 -1.55 -20.08 -15.64
N LYS A 158 -1.85 -21.27 -15.11
CA LYS A 158 -2.84 -21.44 -14.06
C LYS A 158 -2.32 -22.42 -13.02
N GLU A 159 -2.29 -21.95 -11.77
CA GLU A 159 -1.82 -22.72 -10.64
C GLU A 159 -2.90 -22.81 -9.56
N THR A 160 -2.80 -23.85 -8.74
CA THR A 160 -3.66 -24.05 -7.56
C THR A 160 -2.79 -24.13 -6.33
N LEU A 161 -3.09 -23.29 -5.36
CA LEU A 161 -2.40 -23.22 -4.08
C LEU A 161 -3.32 -23.73 -2.96
N ASN A 162 -2.79 -24.58 -2.09
CA ASN A 162 -3.47 -25.09 -0.90
C ASN A 162 -3.13 -24.24 0.32
N THR A 163 -3.88 -24.39 1.39
CA THR A 163 -3.55 -23.80 2.70
C THR A 163 -2.10 -24.08 3.07
N GLY A 164 -1.34 -23.04 3.38
CA GLY A 164 0.09 -23.10 3.71
C GLY A 164 1.01 -22.82 2.53
N ASP A 165 0.49 -22.83 1.29
CA ASP A 165 1.28 -22.47 0.11
C ASP A 165 1.38 -20.94 -0.03
N SER A 166 2.42 -20.51 -0.73
CA SER A 166 2.62 -19.09 -1.05
C SER A 166 3.06 -18.90 -2.49
N VAL A 167 2.83 -17.70 -3.00
CA VAL A 167 3.30 -17.27 -4.32
C VAL A 167 3.78 -15.82 -4.24
N TYR A 168 4.76 -15.51 -5.05
CA TYR A 168 5.30 -14.17 -5.26
C TYR A 168 5.40 -13.92 -6.77
N TYR A 169 4.93 -12.76 -7.23
CA TYR A 169 4.95 -12.42 -8.66
C TYR A 169 4.99 -10.91 -8.91
N ASP A 170 5.45 -10.56 -10.11
CA ASP A 170 5.41 -9.20 -10.66
C ASP A 170 3.99 -8.90 -11.16
N SER A 171 3.36 -7.86 -10.62
CA SER A 171 1.95 -7.52 -10.92
C SER A 171 1.74 -6.89 -12.29
N ILE A 172 2.83 -6.63 -13.04
CA ILE A 172 2.76 -6.13 -14.42
C ILE A 172 2.18 -7.16 -15.41
N VAL A 173 2.28 -8.46 -15.09
CA VAL A 173 1.69 -9.52 -15.90
C VAL A 173 0.21 -9.64 -15.55
N PRO A 174 -0.72 -9.69 -16.54
CA PRO A 174 -2.13 -9.84 -16.27
C PRO A 174 -2.42 -11.08 -15.42
N HIS A 175 -3.05 -10.87 -14.26
CA HIS A 175 -3.30 -11.91 -13.27
C HIS A 175 -4.68 -11.75 -12.62
N ARG A 176 -5.17 -12.84 -12.04
CA ARG A 176 -6.32 -12.86 -11.12
C ARG A 176 -6.21 -14.02 -10.15
N VAL A 177 -6.81 -13.85 -8.98
CA VAL A 177 -6.95 -14.90 -7.97
C VAL A 177 -8.43 -15.15 -7.67
N PHE A 178 -8.81 -16.41 -7.48
CA PHE A 178 -10.19 -16.79 -7.18
C PHE A 178 -10.23 -18.13 -6.42
N SER A 179 -11.39 -18.51 -5.92
CA SER A 179 -11.53 -19.83 -5.29
C SER A 179 -11.37 -20.95 -6.33
N ALA A 180 -10.54 -21.94 -6.02
CA ALA A 180 -10.33 -23.11 -6.87
C ALA A 180 -11.42 -24.18 -6.72
N ASP A 181 -12.24 -24.05 -5.68
CA ASP A 181 -13.37 -24.93 -5.39
C ASP A 181 -14.59 -24.08 -4.94
N ASN A 182 -15.67 -24.71 -4.56
CA ASN A 182 -16.90 -24.01 -4.18
C ASN A 182 -16.89 -23.47 -2.73
N ASN A 183 -15.71 -23.30 -2.12
CA ASN A 183 -15.56 -22.80 -0.76
C ASN A 183 -14.88 -21.43 -0.75
N PRO A 184 -15.17 -20.55 0.21
CA PRO A 184 -14.42 -19.31 0.38
C PRO A 184 -12.94 -19.56 0.67
N VAL A 185 -12.09 -18.65 0.21
CA VAL A 185 -10.64 -18.67 0.44
C VAL A 185 -10.23 -17.45 1.25
N ARG A 186 -9.35 -17.64 2.23
CA ARG A 186 -8.70 -16.54 2.96
C ARG A 186 -7.21 -16.54 2.67
N ILE A 187 -6.71 -15.38 2.33
CA ILE A 187 -5.29 -15.17 2.04
C ILE A 187 -4.74 -13.98 2.84
N LEU A 188 -3.45 -14.04 3.14
CA LEU A 188 -2.65 -12.85 3.42
C LEU A 188 -2.06 -12.38 2.09
N ALA A 189 -2.44 -11.20 1.65
CA ALA A 189 -1.85 -10.54 0.48
C ALA A 189 -1.00 -9.37 0.94
N VAL A 190 0.20 -9.24 0.39
CA VAL A 190 1.08 -8.09 0.59
C VAL A 190 1.39 -7.51 -0.77
N ILE A 191 0.95 -6.28 -0.99
CA ILE A 191 1.10 -5.57 -2.26
C ILE A 191 2.15 -4.47 -2.08
N TYR A 192 3.12 -4.43 -2.97
CA TYR A 192 4.07 -3.34 -3.12
C TYR A 192 3.84 -2.64 -4.45
N THR A 193 3.66 -1.33 -4.42
CA THR A 193 3.64 -0.48 -5.62
C THR A 193 4.79 0.52 -5.54
N PRO A 194 5.67 0.58 -6.55
CA PRO A 194 6.76 1.56 -6.56
C PRO A 194 6.20 2.99 -6.55
N VAL A 195 6.96 3.92 -5.97
CA VAL A 195 6.64 5.37 -5.89
C VAL A 195 7.25 6.12 -7.07
#